data_93b5c9030f82ebcdbc3a1ecd17e4e245
#
_entry.id   93b5c9030f82ebcdbc3a1ecd17e4e245
#
_cell.length_a   1.000
_cell.length_b   1.000
_cell.length_c   1.000
_cell.angle_alpha   90.00
_cell.angle_beta   90.00
_cell.angle_gamma   90.00
#
_symmetry.space_group_name_H-M   'P 1'
#
loop_
_entity.id
_entity.type
_entity.pdbx_description
1 polymer ?
#
loop_
_entity_poly.entity_id
_entity_poly.type
_entity_poly.pdbx_seq_one_letter_code
_entity_poly.pdbx_strand_id
1 'polypeptide(L)'
;MCIRDRLVVVLAEPAVAVLSEQVEDVTGGSIKRKSILRALSIGVASAVMLAIIRINSENFALWMVIVPGFLISLLLSLKIPQIFVGIAFDSGGVASGPMTATFILAFCQGVAGNVADGFGVISFVAMMPVLTIMILGYLYKKGSS
;
A
#
# COMPACT_ATOMS: atom_id res chain seq x y z
N MET A 1 4.17 -0.20 -18.75
CA MET A 1 2.99 -0.32 -17.88
C MET A 1 2.58 1.08 -17.43
N CYS A 2 1.47 1.60 -17.94
CA CYS A 2 1.03 2.97 -17.65
C CYS A 2 0.48 3.12 -16.22
N ILE A 3 0.57 4.34 -15.67
CA ILE A 3 -0.05 4.71 -14.37
C ILE A 3 -1.53 4.35 -14.35
N ARG A 4 -2.19 4.42 -15.50
CA ARG A 4 -3.60 4.06 -15.72
C ARG A 4 -3.88 2.57 -15.46
N ASP A 5 -2.96 1.68 -15.84
CA ASP A 5 -3.14 0.23 -15.66
C ASP A 5 -3.00 -0.17 -14.17
N ARG A 6 -2.16 0.54 -13.42
CA ARG A 6 -2.00 0.34 -11.96
C ARG A 6 -3.22 0.80 -11.17
N LEU A 7 -3.87 1.88 -11.62
CA LEU A 7 -5.16 2.33 -11.08
C LEU A 7 -6.27 1.31 -11.32
N VAL A 8 -6.29 0.69 -12.50
CA VAL A 8 -7.30 -0.32 -12.85
C VAL A 8 -7.17 -1.56 -11.98
N VAL A 9 -5.96 -2.02 -11.67
CA VAL A 9 -5.74 -3.20 -10.81
C VAL A 9 -6.27 -2.96 -9.40
N VAL A 10 -5.98 -1.79 -8.81
CA VAL A 10 -6.48 -1.44 -7.46
C VAL A 10 -8.00 -1.25 -7.46
N LEU A 11 -8.57 -0.65 -8.51
CA LEU A 11 -10.01 -0.46 -8.65
C LEU A 11 -10.77 -1.76 -8.96
N ALA A 12 -10.10 -2.73 -9.57
CA ALA A 12 -10.67 -4.03 -9.87
C ALA A 12 -10.72 -4.97 -8.65
N GLU A 13 -10.05 -4.62 -7.56
CA GLU A 13 -10.07 -5.41 -6.33
C GLU A 13 -11.34 -5.12 -5.52
N PRO A 14 -12.27 -6.10 -5.37
CA PRO A 14 -13.52 -5.89 -4.64
C PRO A 14 -13.30 -5.48 -3.19
N ALA A 15 -12.25 -5.99 -2.56
CA ALA A 15 -11.89 -5.69 -1.17
C ALA A 15 -11.52 -4.22 -0.97
N VAL A 16 -10.86 -3.57 -1.92
CA VAL A 16 -10.54 -2.14 -1.89
C VAL A 16 -11.82 -1.29 -1.97
N ALA A 17 -12.78 -1.71 -2.78
CA ALA A 17 -14.07 -1.02 -2.89
C ALA A 17 -14.83 -1.07 -1.55
N VAL A 18 -14.93 -2.26 -0.94
CA VAL A 18 -15.59 -2.46 0.37
C VAL A 18 -14.88 -1.65 1.47
N LEU A 19 -13.55 -1.74 1.56
CA LEU A 19 -12.78 -0.97 2.53
C LEU A 19 -13.04 0.55 2.40
N SER A 20 -13.02 1.07 1.19
CA SER A 20 -13.22 2.50 0.96
C SER A 20 -14.63 2.97 1.30
N GLU A 21 -15.64 2.12 1.16
CA GLU A 21 -17.02 2.37 1.53
C GLU A 21 -17.20 2.34 3.05
N GLN A 22 -16.65 1.32 3.72
CA GLN A 22 -16.68 1.21 5.19
C GLN A 22 -15.99 2.40 5.87
N VAL A 23 -14.87 2.88 5.30
CA VAL A 23 -14.16 4.03 5.86
C VAL A 23 -14.99 5.31 5.72
N GLU A 24 -15.67 5.51 4.60
CA GLU A 24 -16.57 6.66 4.40
C GLU A 24 -17.71 6.63 5.40
N ASP A 25 -18.31 5.46 5.65
CA ASP A 25 -19.40 5.27 6.61
C ASP A 25 -18.95 5.52 8.06
N VAL A 26 -17.84 4.91 8.47
CA VAL A 26 -17.31 5.05 9.85
C VAL A 26 -16.83 6.47 10.15
N THR A 27 -16.33 7.18 9.15
CA THR A 27 -15.88 8.58 9.32
C THR A 27 -16.99 9.61 9.10
N GLY A 28 -18.23 9.16 8.87
CA GLY A 28 -19.36 10.05 8.62
C GLY A 28 -19.16 10.97 7.42
N GLY A 29 -18.50 10.48 6.36
CA GLY A 29 -18.23 11.23 5.14
C GLY A 29 -17.07 12.24 5.22
N SER A 30 -16.41 12.34 6.39
CA SER A 30 -15.25 13.23 6.55
C SER A 30 -14.10 12.87 5.61
N ILE A 31 -13.92 11.58 5.34
CA ILE A 31 -12.91 11.08 4.40
C ILE A 31 -13.63 10.54 3.16
N LYS A 32 -13.42 11.22 2.04
CA LYS A 32 -14.03 10.81 0.78
C LYS A 32 -13.37 9.52 0.27
N ARG A 33 -14.18 8.56 -0.19
CA ARG A 33 -13.76 7.33 -0.88
C ARG A 33 -12.65 7.57 -1.91
N LYS A 34 -12.76 8.65 -2.70
CA LYS A 34 -11.76 9.02 -3.72
C LYS A 34 -10.37 9.30 -3.14
N SER A 35 -10.28 9.83 -1.93
CA SER A 35 -8.99 10.13 -1.28
C SER A 35 -8.29 8.85 -0.85
N ILE A 36 -9.02 7.88 -0.33
CA ILE A 36 -8.50 6.58 0.06
C ILE A 36 -8.02 5.80 -1.16
N LEU A 37 -8.84 5.76 -2.21
CA LEU A 37 -8.46 5.08 -3.46
C LEU A 37 -7.20 5.68 -4.08
N ARG A 38 -7.04 7.00 -4.07
CA ARG A 38 -5.81 7.66 -4.54
C ARG A 38 -4.60 7.30 -3.67
N ALA A 39 -4.76 7.32 -2.36
CA ALA A 39 -3.69 6.96 -1.43
C ALA A 39 -3.26 5.49 -1.63
N LEU A 40 -4.20 4.56 -1.73
CA LEU A 40 -3.93 3.15 -2.02
C LEU A 40 -3.23 2.96 -3.37
N SER A 41 -3.71 3.63 -4.42
CA SER A 41 -3.11 3.55 -5.75
C SER A 41 -1.67 4.06 -5.77
N ILE A 42 -1.38 5.16 -5.05
CA ILE A 42 -0.01 5.69 -4.89
C ILE A 42 0.84 4.70 -4.08
N GLY A 43 0.29 4.12 -3.01
CA GLY A 43 0.96 3.12 -2.20
C GLY A 43 1.38 1.90 -3.00
N VAL A 44 0.45 1.29 -3.74
CA VAL A 44 0.74 0.12 -4.60
C VAL A 44 1.70 0.49 -5.73
N ALA A 45 1.54 1.65 -6.35
CA ALA A 45 2.44 2.11 -7.42
C ALA A 45 3.88 2.26 -6.92
N SER A 46 4.08 2.86 -5.73
CA SER A 46 5.40 3.01 -5.11
C SER A 46 6.00 1.65 -4.70
N ALA A 47 5.17 0.72 -4.22
CA ALA A 47 5.60 -0.63 -3.89
C ALA A 47 6.14 -1.39 -5.12
N VAL A 48 5.41 -1.35 -6.23
CA VAL A 48 5.83 -1.99 -7.48
C VAL A 48 7.11 -1.34 -8.03
N MET A 49 7.22 -0.01 -7.95
CA MET A 49 8.43 0.71 -8.37
C MET A 49 9.65 0.27 -7.56
N LEU A 50 9.54 0.20 -6.22
CA LEU A 50 10.62 -0.28 -5.35
C LEU A 50 10.97 -1.74 -5.60
N ALA A 51 9.96 -2.57 -5.87
CA ALA A 51 10.19 -3.98 -6.22
C ALA A 51 11.01 -4.14 -7.50
N ILE A 52 10.70 -3.36 -8.53
CA ILE A 52 11.45 -3.38 -9.81
C ILE A 52 12.88 -2.87 -9.60
N ILE A 53 13.07 -1.81 -8.84
CA ILE A 53 14.41 -1.28 -8.51
C ILE A 53 15.22 -2.35 -7.77
N ARG A 54 14.62 -3.05 -6.83
CA ARG A 54 15.28 -4.13 -6.10
C ARG A 54 15.70 -5.28 -7.01
N ILE A 55 14.82 -5.73 -7.91
CA ILE A 55 15.13 -6.82 -8.86
C ILE A 55 16.32 -6.46 -9.73
N ASN A 56 16.46 -5.18 -10.11
CA ASN A 56 17.53 -4.70 -10.96
C ASN A 56 18.84 -4.38 -10.20
N SER A 57 18.82 -4.35 -8.86
CA SER A 57 19.95 -3.99 -8.01
C SER A 57 20.26 -5.12 -7.03
N GLU A 58 21.32 -5.90 -7.29
CA GLU A 58 21.75 -7.02 -6.44
C GLU A 58 22.12 -6.61 -5.00
N ASN A 59 22.54 -5.36 -4.79
CA ASN A 59 22.95 -4.83 -3.49
C ASN A 59 21.78 -4.29 -2.62
N PHE A 60 20.55 -4.31 -3.13
CA PHE A 60 19.42 -3.73 -2.43
C PHE A 60 18.72 -4.76 -1.54
N ALA A 61 19.20 -4.91 -0.30
CA ALA A 61 18.65 -5.85 0.66
C ALA A 61 17.21 -5.45 1.07
N LEU A 62 16.31 -6.43 1.08
CA LEU A 62 14.90 -6.27 1.48
C LEU A 62 14.75 -5.60 2.85
N TRP A 63 15.61 -5.95 3.79
CA TRP A 63 15.63 -5.42 5.16
C TRP A 63 15.86 -3.92 5.23
N MET A 64 16.63 -3.34 4.29
CA MET A 64 16.95 -1.91 4.27
C MET A 64 15.72 -1.04 4.05
N VAL A 65 14.66 -1.57 3.48
CA VAL A 65 13.41 -0.82 3.21
C VAL A 65 12.30 -1.24 4.17
N ILE A 66 12.17 -2.54 4.44
CA ILE A 66 11.09 -3.05 5.29
C ILE A 66 11.25 -2.57 6.74
N VAL A 67 12.45 -2.68 7.30
CA VAL A 67 12.68 -2.29 8.71
C VAL A 67 12.40 -0.81 8.94
N PRO A 68 12.98 0.15 8.20
CA PRO A 68 12.66 1.56 8.40
C PRO A 68 11.21 1.88 8.03
N GLY A 69 10.63 1.21 7.02
CA GLY A 69 9.24 1.42 6.65
C GLY A 69 8.27 1.07 7.77
N PHE A 70 8.42 -0.11 8.39
CA PHE A 70 7.61 -0.48 9.55
C PHE A 70 7.91 0.37 10.79
N LEU A 71 9.15 0.76 11.00
CA LEU A 71 9.50 1.65 12.11
C LEU A 71 8.81 3.01 11.98
N ILE A 72 8.81 3.59 10.78
CA ILE A 72 8.10 4.83 10.47
C ILE A 72 6.59 4.65 10.68
N SER A 73 6.02 3.55 10.22
CA SER A 73 4.60 3.23 10.44
C SER A 73 4.26 3.18 11.93
N LEU A 74 5.12 2.53 12.72
CA LEU A 74 4.93 2.42 14.17
C LEU A 74 5.01 3.79 14.85
N LEU A 75 5.97 4.62 14.48
CA LEU A 75 6.11 5.98 15.02
C LEU A 75 4.93 6.89 14.62
N LEU A 76 4.44 6.77 13.38
CA LEU A 76 3.27 7.50 12.94
C LEU A 76 1.99 7.04 13.67
N SER A 77 1.87 5.76 13.95
CA SER A 77 0.72 5.19 14.66
C SER A 77 0.49 5.84 16.04
N LEU A 78 1.57 6.24 16.71
CA LEU A 78 1.48 6.94 18.01
C LEU A 78 0.95 8.38 17.91
N LYS A 79 1.02 8.99 16.73
CA LYS A 79 0.64 10.40 16.50
C LYS A 79 -0.71 10.58 15.81
N ILE A 80 -1.25 9.54 15.24
CA ILE A 80 -2.46 9.55 14.41
C ILE A 80 -3.65 9.01 15.21
N PRO A 81 -4.90 9.44 14.95
CA PRO A 81 -6.10 8.85 15.54
C PRO A 81 -6.18 7.34 15.28
N GLN A 82 -6.61 6.58 16.28
CA GLN A 82 -6.66 5.10 16.23
C GLN A 82 -7.45 4.55 15.03
N ILE A 83 -8.47 5.27 14.59
CA ILE A 83 -9.27 4.89 13.41
C ILE A 83 -8.42 4.81 12.13
N PHE A 84 -7.52 5.77 11.92
CA PHE A 84 -6.61 5.76 10.76
C PHE A 84 -5.56 4.66 10.84
N VAL A 85 -5.15 4.31 12.06
CA VAL A 85 -4.20 3.21 12.29
C VAL A 85 -4.85 1.89 11.88
N GLY A 86 -6.09 1.64 12.34
CA GLY A 86 -6.85 0.45 11.96
C GLY A 86 -7.03 0.35 10.44
N ILE A 87 -7.48 1.43 9.80
CA ILE A 87 -7.66 1.50 8.34
C ILE A 87 -6.35 1.27 7.60
N ALA A 88 -5.23 1.81 8.10
CA ALA A 88 -3.94 1.66 7.47
C ALA A 88 -3.47 0.19 7.48
N PHE A 89 -3.55 -0.49 8.62
CA PHE A 89 -3.16 -1.90 8.69
C PHE A 89 -4.10 -2.80 7.88
N ASP A 90 -5.40 -2.55 7.91
CA ASP A 90 -6.38 -3.26 7.10
C ASP A 90 -6.14 -3.04 5.60
N SER A 91 -5.79 -1.81 5.21
CA SER A 91 -5.44 -1.49 3.82
C SER A 91 -4.21 -2.25 3.30
N GLY A 92 -3.23 -2.52 4.16
CA GLY A 92 -2.08 -3.36 3.81
C GLY A 92 -2.49 -4.80 3.50
N GLY A 93 -3.39 -5.38 4.32
CA GLY A 93 -3.97 -6.69 4.08
C GLY A 93 -4.81 -6.75 2.79
N VAL A 94 -5.64 -5.74 2.58
CA VAL A 94 -6.49 -5.63 1.37
C VAL A 94 -5.65 -5.40 0.11
N ALA A 95 -4.62 -4.56 0.16
CA ALA A 95 -3.75 -4.28 -0.98
C ALA A 95 -2.88 -5.48 -1.39
N SER A 96 -2.56 -6.37 -0.44
CA SER A 96 -1.91 -7.66 -0.72
C SER A 96 -2.89 -8.78 -1.05
N GLY A 97 -4.14 -8.44 -1.40
CA GLY A 97 -5.21 -9.37 -1.73
C GLY A 97 -4.96 -10.25 -2.96
N PRO A 98 -5.91 -11.15 -3.27
CA PRO A 98 -5.70 -12.19 -4.27
C PRO A 98 -5.23 -11.69 -5.63
N MET A 99 -5.77 -10.56 -6.09
CA MET A 99 -5.45 -10.01 -7.41
C MET A 99 -4.04 -9.43 -7.47
N THR A 100 -3.63 -8.74 -6.42
CA THR A 100 -2.27 -8.19 -6.29
C THR A 100 -1.25 -9.30 -6.07
N ALA A 101 -1.56 -10.25 -5.18
CA ALA A 101 -0.67 -11.37 -4.88
C ALA A 101 -0.48 -12.30 -6.08
N THR A 102 -1.49 -12.53 -6.90
CA THR A 102 -1.37 -13.39 -8.08
C THR A 102 -0.80 -12.65 -9.28
N PHE A 103 -1.39 -11.53 -9.66
CA PHE A 103 -0.99 -10.81 -10.87
C PHE A 103 0.36 -10.11 -10.74
N ILE A 104 0.56 -9.33 -9.67
CA ILE A 104 1.83 -8.60 -9.47
C ILE A 104 2.96 -9.58 -9.16
N LEU A 105 2.69 -10.63 -8.38
CA LEU A 105 3.68 -11.67 -8.11
C LEU A 105 4.11 -12.39 -9.39
N ALA A 106 3.17 -12.83 -10.21
CA ALA A 106 3.47 -13.51 -11.47
C ALA A 106 4.25 -12.59 -12.43
N PHE A 107 3.87 -11.31 -12.52
CA PHE A 107 4.58 -10.33 -13.32
C PHE A 107 6.03 -10.13 -12.83
N CYS A 108 6.23 -9.96 -11.53
CA CYS A 108 7.56 -9.76 -10.96
C CYS A 108 8.42 -11.02 -11.04
N GLN A 109 7.84 -12.21 -10.91
CA GLN A 109 8.54 -13.47 -11.14
C GLN A 109 8.99 -13.64 -12.59
N GLY A 110 8.14 -13.23 -13.53
CA GLY A 110 8.49 -13.22 -14.95
C GLY A 110 9.65 -12.27 -15.29
N VAL A 111 9.75 -11.14 -14.58
CA VAL A 111 10.86 -10.18 -14.75
C VAL A 111 12.13 -10.62 -14.02
N ALA A 112 11.99 -11.18 -12.81
CA ALA A 112 13.13 -11.54 -11.96
C ALA A 112 13.78 -12.89 -12.32
N GLY A 113 13.04 -13.79 -12.97
CA GLY A 113 13.51 -15.15 -13.25
C GLY A 113 13.67 -16.06 -12.01
N ASN A 114 13.48 -15.55 -10.79
CA ASN A 114 13.64 -16.26 -9.53
C ASN A 114 12.41 -16.11 -8.63
N VAL A 115 11.96 -17.23 -8.07
CA VAL A 115 10.77 -17.26 -7.18
C VAL A 115 11.01 -16.52 -5.86
N ALA A 116 12.22 -16.57 -5.32
CA ALA A 116 12.58 -15.93 -4.05
C ALA A 116 12.44 -14.41 -4.09
N ASP A 117 12.75 -13.78 -5.22
CA ASP A 117 12.64 -12.32 -5.39
C ASP A 117 11.18 -11.86 -5.48
N GLY A 118 10.29 -12.73 -5.97
CA GLY A 118 8.86 -12.46 -6.02
C GLY A 118 8.21 -12.30 -4.65
N PHE A 119 8.62 -13.07 -3.64
CA PHE A 119 8.09 -12.95 -2.28
C PHE A 119 8.43 -11.60 -1.64
N GLY A 120 9.58 -11.02 -1.94
CA GLY A 120 9.94 -9.67 -1.48
C GLY A 120 9.00 -8.58 -1.98
N VAL A 121 8.41 -8.78 -3.16
CA VAL A 121 7.44 -7.84 -3.75
C VAL A 121 6.16 -7.76 -2.92
N ILE A 122 5.65 -8.90 -2.44
CA ILE A 122 4.44 -8.94 -1.60
C ILE A 122 4.65 -8.12 -0.32
N SER A 123 5.83 -8.20 0.29
CA SER A 123 6.17 -7.43 1.49
C SER A 123 6.13 -5.91 1.23
N PHE A 124 6.61 -5.45 0.08
CA PHE A 124 6.51 -4.04 -0.30
C PHE A 124 5.06 -3.62 -0.57
N VAL A 125 4.29 -4.47 -1.25
CA VAL A 125 2.89 -4.19 -1.56
C VAL A 125 2.03 -4.15 -0.30
N ALA A 126 2.36 -4.91 0.73
CA ALA A 126 1.68 -4.83 2.02
C ALA A 126 2.07 -3.57 2.81
N MET A 127 3.36 -3.22 2.83
CA MET A 127 3.88 -2.12 3.65
C MET A 127 3.55 -0.73 3.11
N MET A 128 3.67 -0.51 1.80
CA MET A 128 3.53 0.83 1.21
C MET A 128 2.13 1.44 1.34
N PRO A 129 1.02 0.71 1.15
CA PRO A 129 -0.31 1.22 1.41
C PRO A 129 -0.52 1.62 2.87
N VAL A 130 0.02 0.85 3.83
CA VAL A 130 -0.02 1.20 5.25
C VAL A 130 0.62 2.57 5.48
N LEU A 131 1.83 2.77 4.97
CA LEU A 131 2.53 4.06 5.06
C LEU A 131 1.74 5.19 4.43
N THR A 132 1.20 4.98 3.23
CA THR A 132 0.47 6.01 2.48
C THR A 132 -0.81 6.44 3.19
N ILE A 133 -1.56 5.49 3.76
CA ILE A 133 -2.77 5.81 4.54
C ILE A 133 -2.41 6.49 5.87
N MET A 134 -1.33 6.08 6.53
CA MET A 134 -0.87 6.77 7.74
C MET A 134 -0.43 8.20 7.45
N ILE A 135 0.28 8.45 6.35
CA ILE A 135 0.63 9.80 5.92
C ILE A 135 -0.64 10.62 5.62
N LEU A 136 -1.62 10.02 4.94
CA LEU A 136 -2.91 10.66 4.70
C LEU A 136 -3.59 11.06 6.01
N GLY A 137 -3.64 10.15 7.00
CA GLY A 137 -4.20 10.41 8.33
C GLY A 137 -3.47 11.52 9.09
N TYR A 138 -2.15 11.57 8.97
CA TYR A 138 -1.34 12.63 9.55
C TYR A 138 -1.62 14.01 8.92
N LEU A 139 -1.70 14.05 7.58
CA LEU A 139 -2.04 15.28 6.85
C LEU A 139 -3.46 15.77 7.18
N TYR A 140 -4.40 14.84 7.33
CA TYR A 140 -5.78 15.16 7.71
C TYR A 140 -5.84 15.78 9.10
N LYS A 141 -5.14 15.19 10.07
CA LYS A 141 -5.05 15.74 11.44
C LYS A 141 -4.44 17.14 11.46
N LYS A 142 -3.38 17.37 10.67
CA LYS A 142 -2.72 18.68 10.58
C LYS A 142 -3.59 19.73 9.89
N GLY A 143 -4.42 19.33 8.94
CA GLY A 143 -5.33 20.25 8.22
C GLY A 143 -6.59 20.59 9.02
N SER A 144 -6.90 19.81 10.07
CA SER A 144 -8.06 20.05 10.98
C SER A 144 -7.68 20.79 12.26
N SER A 145 -6.41 21.10 12.48
CA SER A 145 -5.88 21.91 13.58
C SER A 145 -5.62 23.32 13.13
#